data_225ad2ff4a8bcdf6708fb154ada57e30
#
_entry.id   225ad2ff4a8bcdf6708fb154ada57e30
#
_cell.length_a   1.000
_cell.length_b   1.000
_cell.length_c   1.000
_cell.angle_alpha   90.00
_cell.angle_beta   90.00
_cell.angle_gamma   90.00
#
_symmetry.space_group_name_H-M   'P 1'
#
loop_
_entity.id
_entity.type
_entity.pdbx_description
1 polymer ?
#
loop_
_entity_poly.entity_id
_entity_poly.type
_entity_poly.pdbx_seq_one_letter_code
_entity_poly.pdbx_strand_id
1 'polypeptide(L)'
;MSGQLEGRVALVSGASRGIGYHLAKQLAAEGAHVVAVARTVGGLEELDDEIQKAGGSATLVPLDLTDGAGVDRLGAAIHERWGKLDVLVVNAGALGTLSPIGHIEAKTFDRTMAINVTSAWRLIRAVDPLLRASDAGRAILLSSGAAHSCKAYWGLYAATKAALEALGRSWAAETQNLALRVNLVNPGGTRTAMRALAMPGEDPDTLPTPSDVAARILPLAYPSCTETGRLFDVRQNRFMTYHMPD
;
A
#
# COMPACT_ATOMS: atom_id res chain seq x y z
N MET A 1 -5.88 -0.29 -27.25
CA MET A 1 -6.98 0.09 -26.33
C MET A 1 -6.36 0.94 -25.25
N SER A 2 -6.94 2.10 -24.92
CA SER A 2 -6.48 2.91 -23.79
C SER A 2 -6.66 2.10 -22.50
N GLY A 3 -5.68 2.18 -21.58
CA GLY A 3 -5.76 1.49 -20.29
C GLY A 3 -6.87 2.06 -19.40
N GLN A 4 -7.25 1.32 -18.36
CA GLN A 4 -8.30 1.71 -17.40
C GLN A 4 -7.95 2.95 -16.57
N LEU A 5 -6.65 3.32 -16.55
CA LEU A 5 -6.11 4.42 -15.74
C LEU A 5 -5.45 5.52 -16.60
N GLU A 6 -5.81 5.60 -17.87
CA GLU A 6 -5.29 6.62 -18.79
C GLU A 6 -5.51 8.03 -18.25
N GLY A 7 -4.43 8.85 -18.19
CA GLY A 7 -4.44 10.21 -17.67
C GLY A 7 -4.62 10.34 -16.15
N ARG A 8 -4.53 9.25 -15.39
CA ARG A 8 -4.60 9.24 -13.92
C ARG A 8 -3.22 9.28 -13.29
N VAL A 9 -3.15 9.79 -12.06
CA VAL A 9 -1.93 9.84 -11.25
C VAL A 9 -2.05 8.87 -10.09
N ALA A 10 -1.04 7.98 -9.95
CA ALA A 10 -0.98 6.98 -8.90
C ALA A 10 0.25 7.16 -8.01
N LEU A 11 0.08 7.22 -6.70
CA LEU A 11 1.17 7.24 -5.72
C LEU A 11 1.31 5.86 -5.09
N VAL A 12 2.50 5.26 -5.19
CA VAL A 12 2.80 3.95 -4.62
C VAL A 12 3.94 4.05 -3.61
N SER A 13 3.67 3.76 -2.35
CA SER A 13 4.68 3.70 -1.30
C SER A 13 5.32 2.31 -1.22
N GLY A 14 6.63 2.24 -0.98
CA GLY A 14 7.36 0.97 -0.97
C GLY A 14 7.47 0.35 -2.36
N ALA A 15 7.63 1.19 -3.40
CA ALA A 15 7.63 0.79 -4.80
C ALA A 15 8.92 0.11 -5.29
N SER A 16 9.99 0.08 -4.49
CA SER A 16 11.30 -0.45 -4.94
C SER A 16 11.41 -1.98 -4.99
N ARG A 17 10.43 -2.72 -4.51
CA ARG A 17 10.42 -4.20 -4.50
C ARG A 17 9.07 -4.81 -4.15
N GLY A 18 8.93 -6.11 -4.39
CA GLY A 18 7.78 -6.90 -3.95
C GLY A 18 6.45 -6.45 -4.55
N ILE A 19 5.37 -6.50 -3.77
CA ILE A 19 4.02 -6.18 -4.25
C ILE A 19 3.94 -4.75 -4.77
N GLY A 20 4.53 -3.78 -4.07
CA GLY A 20 4.51 -2.37 -4.48
C GLY A 20 5.16 -2.12 -5.83
N TYR A 21 6.29 -2.79 -6.10
CA TYR A 21 6.99 -2.72 -7.39
C TYR A 21 6.10 -3.21 -8.56
N HIS A 22 5.56 -4.42 -8.41
CA HIS A 22 4.74 -5.00 -9.47
C HIS A 22 3.40 -4.27 -9.66
N LEU A 23 2.82 -3.76 -8.57
CA LEU A 23 1.59 -2.97 -8.67
C LEU A 23 1.86 -1.62 -9.34
N ALA A 24 2.97 -0.94 -9.02
CA ALA A 24 3.39 0.29 -9.69
C ALA A 24 3.56 0.08 -11.20
N LYS A 25 4.26 -0.99 -11.59
CA LYS A 25 4.44 -1.38 -12.99
C LYS A 25 3.11 -1.65 -13.71
N GLN A 26 2.19 -2.36 -13.06
CA GLN A 26 0.88 -2.68 -13.64
C GLN A 26 -0.03 -1.43 -13.73
N LEU A 27 0.01 -0.53 -12.74
CA LEU A 27 -0.69 0.76 -12.81
C LEU A 27 -0.20 1.61 -14.00
N ALA A 28 1.12 1.65 -14.22
CA ALA A 28 1.70 2.33 -15.37
C ALA A 28 1.29 1.69 -16.71
N ALA A 29 1.23 0.36 -16.79
CA ALA A 29 0.77 -0.37 -17.96
C ALA A 29 -0.71 -0.10 -18.30
N GLU A 30 -1.53 0.25 -17.29
CA GLU A 30 -2.91 0.71 -17.46
C GLU A 30 -3.04 2.20 -17.78
N GLY A 31 -1.92 2.91 -18.02
CA GLY A 31 -1.90 4.31 -18.44
C GLY A 31 -1.77 5.34 -17.33
N ALA A 32 -1.59 4.91 -16.06
CA ALA A 32 -1.36 5.85 -14.98
C ALA A 32 0.07 6.42 -15.02
N HIS A 33 0.22 7.71 -14.67
CA HIS A 33 1.52 8.24 -14.27
C HIS A 33 1.81 7.83 -12.82
N VAL A 34 2.92 7.13 -12.58
CA VAL A 34 3.23 6.56 -11.27
C VAL A 34 4.23 7.43 -10.50
N VAL A 35 3.84 7.94 -9.34
CA VAL A 35 4.75 8.55 -8.35
C VAL A 35 5.24 7.42 -7.44
N ALA A 36 6.45 6.93 -7.71
CA ALA A 36 7.05 5.77 -7.03
C ALA A 36 7.90 6.23 -5.84
N VAL A 37 7.47 5.87 -4.62
CA VAL A 37 8.13 6.29 -3.37
C VAL A 37 8.81 5.12 -2.70
N ALA A 38 10.12 5.22 -2.46
CA ALA A 38 10.89 4.27 -1.65
C ALA A 38 12.20 4.90 -1.18
N ARG A 39 12.90 4.24 -0.24
CA ARG A 39 14.20 4.69 0.23
C ARG A 39 15.36 4.27 -0.68
N THR A 40 15.19 3.16 -1.40
CA THR A 40 16.23 2.52 -2.21
C THR A 40 16.18 3.07 -3.64
N VAL A 41 17.17 3.86 -4.01
CA VAL A 41 17.26 4.51 -5.33
C VAL A 41 17.32 3.47 -6.45
N GLY A 42 18.26 2.50 -6.40
CA GLY A 42 18.43 1.51 -7.48
C GLY A 42 17.18 0.70 -7.79
N GLY A 43 16.38 0.33 -6.77
CA GLY A 43 15.11 -0.37 -7.03
C GLY A 43 14.00 0.53 -7.59
N LEU A 44 14.11 1.86 -7.46
CA LEU A 44 13.24 2.80 -8.15
C LEU A 44 13.69 3.01 -9.61
N GLU A 45 14.99 3.05 -9.86
CA GLU A 45 15.57 3.16 -11.21
C GLU A 45 15.22 1.92 -12.05
N GLU A 46 15.36 0.70 -11.48
CA GLU A 46 14.92 -0.53 -12.15
C GLU A 46 13.41 -0.50 -12.50
N LEU A 47 12.59 0.00 -11.57
CA LEU A 47 11.14 0.14 -11.82
C LEU A 47 10.86 1.11 -12.96
N ASP A 48 11.52 2.28 -12.97
CA ASP A 48 11.34 3.29 -14.02
C ASP A 48 11.77 2.76 -15.39
N ASP A 49 12.93 2.09 -15.46
CA ASP A 49 13.40 1.45 -16.69
C ASP A 49 12.37 0.45 -17.26
N GLU A 50 11.77 -0.37 -16.39
CA GLU A 50 10.76 -1.32 -16.82
C GLU A 50 9.45 -0.65 -17.25
N ILE A 51 9.03 0.41 -16.54
CA ILE A 51 7.85 1.21 -16.90
C ILE A 51 8.06 1.90 -18.24
N GLN A 52 9.22 2.54 -18.46
CA GLN A 52 9.55 3.23 -19.71
C GLN A 52 9.63 2.25 -20.89
N LYS A 53 10.25 1.08 -20.72
CA LYS A 53 10.29 0.02 -21.74
C LYS A 53 8.89 -0.45 -22.15
N ALA A 54 7.93 -0.39 -21.24
CA ALA A 54 6.52 -0.72 -21.50
C ALA A 54 5.70 0.46 -22.05
N GLY A 55 6.32 1.64 -22.26
CA GLY A 55 5.66 2.84 -22.78
C GLY A 55 4.90 3.66 -21.73
N GLY A 56 5.06 3.33 -20.44
CA GLY A 56 4.48 4.08 -19.34
C GLY A 56 5.36 5.24 -18.85
N SER A 57 5.00 5.86 -17.73
CA SER A 57 5.77 6.96 -17.13
C SER A 57 5.75 6.92 -15.62
N ALA A 58 6.88 7.29 -15.00
CA ALA A 58 6.98 7.41 -13.55
C ALA A 58 7.73 8.68 -13.12
N THR A 59 7.53 9.05 -11.85
CA THR A 59 8.34 10.03 -11.12
C THR A 59 8.90 9.32 -9.90
N LEU A 60 10.22 9.23 -9.81
CA LEU A 60 10.91 8.57 -8.70
C LEU A 60 11.08 9.54 -7.55
N VAL A 61 10.69 9.11 -6.35
CA VAL A 61 10.80 9.89 -5.12
C VAL A 61 11.57 9.09 -4.07
N PRO A 62 12.90 9.24 -4.00
CA PRO A 62 13.70 8.69 -2.91
C PRO A 62 13.35 9.39 -1.60
N LEU A 63 12.54 8.71 -0.75
CA LEU A 63 12.05 9.29 0.50
C LEU A 63 11.91 8.22 1.58
N ASP A 64 12.44 8.52 2.79
CA ASP A 64 12.07 7.78 4.00
C ASP A 64 10.73 8.34 4.53
N LEU A 65 9.69 7.51 4.51
CA LEU A 65 8.36 7.93 4.96
C LEU A 65 8.27 8.23 6.46
N THR A 66 9.33 8.00 7.24
CA THR A 66 9.44 8.48 8.63
C THR A 66 9.85 9.95 8.70
N ASP A 67 10.39 10.54 7.61
CA ASP A 67 10.55 12.00 7.44
C ASP A 67 9.20 12.66 7.15
N GLY A 68 8.54 13.14 8.20
CA GLY A 68 7.23 13.78 8.08
C GLY A 68 7.24 15.04 7.22
N ALA A 69 8.30 15.85 7.31
CA ALA A 69 8.43 17.03 6.47
C ALA A 69 8.62 16.67 4.99
N GLY A 70 9.34 15.59 4.72
CA GLY A 70 9.47 15.03 3.37
C GLY A 70 8.12 14.56 2.79
N VAL A 71 7.30 13.93 3.62
CA VAL A 71 5.95 13.51 3.20
C VAL A 71 5.05 14.72 2.92
N ASP A 72 5.11 15.77 3.75
CA ASP A 72 4.34 16.99 3.51
C ASP A 72 4.77 17.70 2.21
N ARG A 73 6.10 17.77 1.94
CA ARG A 73 6.63 18.28 0.65
C ARG A 73 6.18 17.45 -0.55
N LEU A 74 6.11 16.13 -0.41
CA LEU A 74 5.60 15.25 -1.47
C LEU A 74 4.15 15.57 -1.81
N GLY A 75 3.27 15.73 -0.81
CA GLY A 75 1.88 16.13 -1.02
C GLY A 75 1.77 17.47 -1.75
N ALA A 76 2.56 18.47 -1.33
CA ALA A 76 2.61 19.78 -1.97
C ALA A 76 3.07 19.70 -3.44
N ALA A 77 4.13 18.92 -3.74
CA ALA A 77 4.63 18.75 -5.10
C ALA A 77 3.64 18.05 -6.03
N ILE A 78 2.88 17.06 -5.52
CA ILE A 78 1.80 16.42 -6.29
C ILE A 78 0.67 17.42 -6.56
N HIS A 79 0.30 18.24 -5.57
CA HIS A 79 -0.70 19.30 -5.75
C HIS A 79 -0.26 20.30 -6.82
N GLU A 80 0.95 20.80 -6.73
CA GLU A 80 1.49 21.77 -7.68
C GLU A 80 1.51 21.26 -9.13
N ARG A 81 1.88 19.98 -9.30
CA ARG A 81 2.07 19.41 -10.64
C ARG A 81 0.77 18.92 -11.28
N TRP A 82 -0.15 18.33 -10.51
CA TRP A 82 -1.35 17.67 -11.05
C TRP A 82 -2.68 18.16 -10.46
N GLY A 83 -2.65 18.90 -9.33
CA GLY A 83 -3.85 19.38 -8.66
C GLY A 83 -4.71 18.30 -8.00
N LYS A 84 -4.44 17.03 -8.30
CA LYS A 84 -5.18 15.86 -7.82
C LYS A 84 -4.29 14.62 -7.69
N LEU A 85 -4.80 13.61 -7.01
CA LEU A 85 -4.28 12.25 -7.00
C LEU A 85 -5.43 11.29 -7.24
N ASP A 86 -5.29 10.34 -8.16
CA ASP A 86 -6.36 9.41 -8.50
C ASP A 86 -6.23 8.07 -7.74
N VAL A 87 -5.00 7.59 -7.53
CA VAL A 87 -4.75 6.33 -6.83
C VAL A 87 -3.67 6.50 -5.75
N LEU A 88 -3.95 6.04 -4.53
CA LEU A 88 -2.98 5.90 -3.46
C LEU A 88 -2.80 4.42 -3.10
N VAL A 89 -1.55 3.94 -3.10
CA VAL A 89 -1.19 2.62 -2.59
C VAL A 89 -0.28 2.77 -1.37
N VAL A 90 -0.83 2.54 -0.18
CA VAL A 90 -0.08 2.49 1.08
C VAL A 90 0.44 1.06 1.26
N ASN A 91 1.64 0.79 0.73
CA ASN A 91 2.24 -0.55 0.73
C ASN A 91 3.52 -0.62 1.57
N ALA A 92 4.24 0.48 1.76
CA ALA A 92 5.44 0.49 2.59
C ALA A 92 5.19 -0.10 3.97
N GLY A 93 6.09 -0.98 4.42
CA GLY A 93 5.98 -1.61 5.72
C GLY A 93 7.23 -2.39 6.11
N ALA A 94 7.35 -2.65 7.40
CA ALA A 94 8.39 -3.48 8.01
C ALA A 94 7.77 -4.57 8.87
N LEU A 95 8.40 -5.75 8.89
CA LEU A 95 7.97 -6.87 9.74
C LEU A 95 8.20 -6.58 11.24
N GLY A 96 9.25 -5.83 11.55
CA GLY A 96 9.75 -5.72 12.91
C GLY A 96 10.40 -7.04 13.36
N THR A 97 10.30 -7.33 14.65
CA THR A 97 10.81 -8.56 15.25
C THR A 97 9.65 -9.50 15.60
N LEU A 98 9.77 -10.76 15.23
CA LEU A 98 8.89 -11.85 15.70
C LEU A 98 9.42 -12.34 17.06
N SER A 99 8.74 -11.97 18.14
CA SER A 99 9.20 -12.18 19.52
C SER A 99 8.02 -12.26 20.49
N PRO A 100 8.19 -12.90 21.66
CA PRO A 100 7.24 -12.73 22.76
C PRO A 100 7.03 -11.25 23.06
N ILE A 101 5.80 -10.83 23.34
CA ILE A 101 5.44 -9.41 23.51
C ILE A 101 6.32 -8.72 24.58
N GLY A 102 6.55 -9.38 25.70
CA GLY A 102 7.37 -8.85 26.79
C GLY A 102 8.88 -8.73 26.48
N HIS A 103 9.34 -9.27 25.35
CA HIS A 103 10.74 -9.24 24.93
C HIS A 103 10.99 -8.32 23.74
N ILE A 104 9.97 -7.60 23.27
CA ILE A 104 10.13 -6.64 22.18
C ILE A 104 10.85 -5.41 22.71
N GLU A 105 12.00 -5.09 22.13
CA GLU A 105 12.74 -3.87 22.48
C GLU A 105 11.93 -2.63 22.10
N ALA A 106 11.88 -1.63 23.00
CA ALA A 106 11.14 -0.39 22.79
C ALA A 106 11.54 0.31 21.46
N LYS A 107 12.84 0.39 21.16
CA LYS A 107 13.34 0.96 19.90
C LYS A 107 12.80 0.24 18.65
N THR A 108 12.69 -1.09 18.71
CA THR A 108 12.13 -1.89 17.61
C THR A 108 10.63 -1.67 17.48
N PHE A 109 9.93 -1.60 18.62
CA PHE A 109 8.50 -1.28 18.67
C PHE A 109 8.22 0.07 18.02
N ASP A 110 8.87 1.13 18.53
CA ASP A 110 8.69 2.51 18.05
C ASP A 110 8.99 2.65 16.55
N ARG A 111 10.11 2.05 16.10
CA ARG A 111 10.47 2.08 14.68
C ARG A 111 9.43 1.39 13.79
N THR A 112 8.91 0.24 14.23
CA THR A 112 7.93 -0.51 13.44
C THR A 112 6.59 0.23 13.39
N MET A 113 6.16 0.82 14.51
CA MET A 113 4.99 1.70 14.56
C MET A 113 5.18 2.94 13.67
N ALA A 114 6.35 3.58 13.72
CA ALA A 114 6.66 4.74 12.88
C ALA A 114 6.55 4.40 11.38
N ILE A 115 7.07 3.24 10.95
CA ILE A 115 7.06 2.82 9.54
C ILE A 115 5.67 2.36 9.10
N ASN A 116 4.95 1.55 9.90
CA ASN A 116 3.73 0.90 9.43
C ASN A 116 2.47 1.72 9.70
N VAL A 117 2.47 2.57 10.74
CA VAL A 117 1.28 3.30 11.19
C VAL A 117 1.44 4.79 11.01
N THR A 118 2.47 5.40 11.65
CA THR A 118 2.62 6.85 11.61
C THR A 118 2.88 7.36 10.21
N SER A 119 3.73 6.68 9.43
CA SER A 119 4.01 7.06 8.05
C SER A 119 2.80 6.92 7.14
N ALA A 120 2.01 5.85 7.33
CA ALA A 120 0.77 5.64 6.59
C ALA A 120 -0.25 6.76 6.88
N TRP A 121 -0.46 7.10 8.16
CA TRP A 121 -1.31 8.22 8.55
C TRP A 121 -0.83 9.56 7.97
N ARG A 122 0.48 9.85 8.04
CA ARG A 122 1.03 11.08 7.47
C ARG A 122 0.84 11.16 5.97
N LEU A 123 1.04 10.05 5.27
CA LEU A 123 0.83 9.98 3.82
C LEU A 123 -0.65 10.21 3.47
N ILE A 124 -1.58 9.56 4.19
CA ILE A 124 -3.02 9.80 4.04
C ILE A 124 -3.31 11.29 4.25
N ARG A 125 -2.85 11.89 5.35
CA ARG A 125 -3.06 13.31 5.67
C ARG A 125 -2.57 14.24 4.56
N ALA A 126 -1.39 13.95 3.99
CA ALA A 126 -0.77 14.78 2.96
C ALA A 126 -1.52 14.73 1.62
N VAL A 127 -2.18 13.61 1.29
CA VAL A 127 -2.80 13.40 -0.03
C VAL A 127 -4.32 13.25 0.00
N ASP A 128 -4.98 13.18 1.16
CA ASP A 128 -6.45 13.10 1.25
C ASP A 128 -7.16 14.23 0.47
N PRO A 129 -6.75 15.51 0.57
CA PRO A 129 -7.38 16.57 -0.22
C PRO A 129 -7.24 16.33 -1.74
N LEU A 130 -6.14 15.75 -2.18
CA LEU A 130 -5.87 15.45 -3.59
C LEU A 130 -6.71 14.30 -4.11
N LEU A 131 -6.90 13.26 -3.29
CA LEU A 131 -7.79 12.13 -3.61
C LEU A 131 -9.25 12.55 -3.66
N ARG A 132 -9.66 13.50 -2.80
CA ARG A 132 -11.00 14.11 -2.83
C ARG A 132 -11.23 14.99 -4.05
N ALA A 133 -10.18 15.56 -4.63
CA ALA A 133 -10.24 16.33 -5.86
C ALA A 133 -10.35 15.47 -7.13
N SER A 134 -10.12 14.16 -7.02
CA SER A 134 -10.32 13.21 -8.12
C SER A 134 -11.81 12.89 -8.32
N ASP A 135 -12.22 12.73 -9.57
CA ASP A 135 -13.56 12.25 -9.95
C ASP A 135 -13.79 10.77 -9.55
N ALA A 136 -12.71 10.02 -9.32
CA ALA A 136 -12.74 8.62 -8.92
C ALA A 136 -11.50 8.22 -8.10
N GLY A 137 -11.30 8.86 -6.94
CA GLY A 137 -10.18 8.57 -6.04
C GLY A 137 -10.22 7.13 -5.50
N ARG A 138 -9.07 6.46 -5.47
CA ARG A 138 -8.92 5.09 -4.95
C ARG A 138 -7.76 5.01 -3.97
N ALA A 139 -8.02 4.57 -2.76
CA ALA A 139 -6.99 4.34 -1.74
C ALA A 139 -6.94 2.85 -1.37
N ILE A 140 -5.77 2.25 -1.52
CA ILE A 140 -5.50 0.82 -1.30
C ILE A 140 -4.44 0.70 -0.19
N LEU A 141 -4.84 0.17 0.97
CA LEU A 141 -3.96 0.03 2.13
C LEU A 141 -3.58 -1.44 2.33
N LEU A 142 -2.30 -1.77 2.18
CA LEU A 142 -1.80 -3.14 2.33
C LEU A 142 -1.74 -3.56 3.80
N SER A 143 -2.76 -4.29 4.24
CA SER A 143 -2.84 -4.93 5.55
C SER A 143 -2.18 -6.33 5.52
N SER A 144 -2.65 -7.21 6.37
CA SER A 144 -2.18 -8.60 6.51
C SER A 144 -3.20 -9.43 7.27
N GLY A 145 -3.29 -10.71 6.99
CA GLY A 145 -4.02 -11.65 7.85
C GLY A 145 -3.50 -11.71 9.29
N ALA A 146 -2.29 -11.19 9.57
CA ALA A 146 -1.77 -11.05 10.92
C ALA A 146 -2.61 -10.13 11.80
N ALA A 147 -3.27 -9.10 11.23
CA ALA A 147 -4.16 -8.19 11.95
C ALA A 147 -5.31 -8.91 12.66
N HIS A 148 -5.73 -10.06 12.12
CA HIS A 148 -6.87 -10.84 12.63
C HIS A 148 -6.44 -12.11 13.35
N SER A 149 -5.37 -12.78 12.89
CA SER A 149 -4.94 -14.07 13.44
C SER A 149 -4.20 -13.96 14.77
N CYS A 150 -3.55 -12.86 15.05
CA CYS A 150 -2.81 -12.55 16.29
C CYS A 150 -1.96 -13.73 16.80
N LYS A 151 -1.27 -14.43 15.91
CA LYS A 151 -0.46 -15.61 16.25
C LYS A 151 0.65 -15.26 17.23
N ALA A 152 1.04 -16.24 18.07
CA ALA A 152 2.17 -16.10 18.97
C ALA A 152 3.41 -15.56 18.23
N TYR A 153 4.14 -14.66 18.84
CA TYR A 153 5.33 -13.94 18.34
C TYR A 153 5.07 -12.87 17.27
N TRP A 154 3.87 -12.76 16.72
CA TRP A 154 3.51 -11.77 15.69
C TRP A 154 2.94 -10.48 16.27
N GLY A 155 2.89 -10.31 17.58
CA GLY A 155 2.13 -9.26 18.25
C GLY A 155 2.44 -7.85 17.77
N LEU A 156 3.71 -7.49 17.59
CA LEU A 156 4.09 -6.16 17.09
C LEU A 156 3.55 -5.91 15.66
N TYR A 157 3.84 -6.82 14.75
CA TYR A 157 3.38 -6.68 13.35
C TYR A 157 1.85 -6.69 13.24
N ALA A 158 1.19 -7.61 13.97
CA ALA A 158 -0.26 -7.70 14.03
C ALA A 158 -0.88 -6.38 14.53
N ALA A 159 -0.37 -5.81 15.62
CA ALA A 159 -0.83 -4.54 16.16
C ALA A 159 -0.71 -3.39 15.13
N THR A 160 0.41 -3.31 14.39
CA THR A 160 0.56 -2.27 13.36
C THR A 160 -0.44 -2.43 12.21
N LYS A 161 -0.72 -3.66 11.79
CA LYS A 161 -1.67 -3.91 10.70
C LYS A 161 -3.12 -3.72 11.14
N ALA A 162 -3.46 -4.09 12.37
CA ALA A 162 -4.76 -3.77 12.97
C ALA A 162 -4.98 -2.26 13.10
N ALA A 163 -3.96 -1.50 13.52
CA ALA A 163 -4.03 -0.04 13.57
C ALA A 163 -4.23 0.58 12.18
N LEU A 164 -3.52 0.07 11.15
CA LEU A 164 -3.71 0.51 9.77
C LEU A 164 -5.13 0.24 9.27
N GLU A 165 -5.71 -0.93 9.62
CA GLU A 165 -7.09 -1.26 9.26
C GLU A 165 -8.09 -0.33 9.95
N ALA A 166 -7.88 0.00 11.22
CA ALA A 166 -8.73 0.95 11.93
C ALA A 166 -8.69 2.34 11.27
N LEU A 167 -7.51 2.85 10.92
CA LEU A 167 -7.34 4.12 10.21
C LEU A 167 -8.07 4.09 8.85
N GLY A 168 -7.85 3.05 8.05
CA GLY A 168 -8.46 2.94 6.72
C GLY A 168 -9.98 2.84 6.77
N ARG A 169 -10.54 2.11 7.73
CA ARG A 169 -11.99 1.99 7.92
C ARG A 169 -12.63 3.30 8.37
N SER A 170 -11.98 4.02 9.30
CA SER A 170 -12.44 5.35 9.72
C SER A 170 -12.44 6.33 8.54
N TRP A 171 -11.35 6.34 7.78
CA TRP A 171 -11.25 7.18 6.58
C TRP A 171 -12.30 6.83 5.52
N ALA A 172 -12.57 5.55 5.30
CA ALA A 172 -13.64 5.11 4.41
C ALA A 172 -15.02 5.61 4.84
N ALA A 173 -15.32 5.59 6.16
CA ALA A 173 -16.57 6.10 6.71
C ALA A 173 -16.68 7.62 6.56
N GLU A 174 -15.58 8.37 6.78
CA GLU A 174 -15.53 9.83 6.59
C GLU A 174 -15.73 10.24 5.12
N THR A 175 -15.44 9.36 4.18
CA THR A 175 -15.49 9.64 2.73
C THR A 175 -16.60 8.90 1.98
N GLN A 176 -17.50 8.21 2.69
CA GLN A 176 -18.53 7.35 2.10
C GLN A 176 -19.43 8.04 1.06
N ASN A 177 -19.67 9.35 1.23
CA ASN A 177 -20.52 10.16 0.35
C ASN A 177 -19.73 10.88 -0.77
N LEU A 178 -18.42 10.62 -0.88
CA LEU A 178 -17.54 11.20 -1.90
C LEU A 178 -17.28 10.20 -3.03
N ALA A 179 -16.59 10.66 -4.07
CA ALA A 179 -16.11 9.80 -5.16
C ALA A 179 -14.92 8.91 -4.74
N LEU A 180 -14.29 9.19 -3.60
CA LEU A 180 -13.18 8.43 -3.04
C LEU A 180 -13.66 7.08 -2.48
N ARG A 181 -12.95 6.00 -2.83
CA ARG A 181 -13.12 4.67 -2.26
C ARG A 181 -11.85 4.24 -1.55
N VAL A 182 -11.97 3.81 -0.31
CA VAL A 182 -10.84 3.40 0.55
C VAL A 182 -11.02 1.94 0.92
N ASN A 183 -10.08 1.08 0.52
CA ASN A 183 -10.12 -0.34 0.82
C ASN A 183 -8.81 -0.85 1.41
N LEU A 184 -8.92 -1.88 2.20
CA LEU A 184 -7.81 -2.61 2.78
C LEU A 184 -7.57 -3.89 2.00
N VAL A 185 -6.32 -4.36 2.00
CA VAL A 185 -5.95 -5.59 1.29
C VAL A 185 -5.21 -6.53 2.22
N ASN A 186 -5.67 -7.77 2.31
CA ASN A 186 -4.89 -8.89 2.82
C ASN A 186 -4.24 -9.62 1.63
N PRO A 187 -2.93 -9.43 1.36
CA PRO A 187 -2.26 -10.08 0.24
C PRO A 187 -2.05 -11.59 0.46
N GLY A 188 -2.19 -12.08 1.70
CA GLY A 188 -1.84 -13.44 2.07
C GLY A 188 -0.33 -13.68 2.09
N GLY A 189 0.08 -14.95 2.13
CA GLY A 189 1.48 -15.33 1.92
C GLY A 189 1.88 -15.05 0.48
N THR A 190 2.92 -14.24 0.28
CA THR A 190 3.43 -13.82 -1.03
C THR A 190 4.94 -14.02 -1.06
N ARG A 191 5.50 -14.50 -2.15
CA ARG A 191 6.93 -14.74 -2.37
C ARG A 191 7.72 -13.42 -2.33
N THR A 192 8.05 -12.94 -1.14
CA THR A 192 8.77 -11.69 -0.90
C THR A 192 9.91 -11.89 0.09
N ALA A 193 10.89 -10.99 0.08
CA ALA A 193 11.96 -11.00 1.08
C ALA A 193 11.41 -10.89 2.53
N MET A 194 10.33 -10.13 2.75
CA MET A 194 9.67 -10.04 4.05
C MET A 194 9.10 -11.41 4.47
N ARG A 195 8.50 -12.15 3.55
CA ARG A 195 7.96 -13.49 3.82
C ARG A 195 9.05 -14.49 4.16
N ALA A 196 10.15 -14.49 3.41
CA ALA A 196 11.30 -15.35 3.68
C ALA A 196 11.90 -15.10 5.08
N LEU A 197 11.96 -13.82 5.52
CA LEU A 197 12.39 -13.48 6.88
C LEU A 197 11.40 -13.95 7.95
N ALA A 198 10.11 -13.88 7.67
CA ALA A 198 9.07 -14.27 8.63
C ALA A 198 8.90 -15.80 8.74
N MET A 199 9.16 -16.54 7.67
CA MET A 199 8.94 -17.98 7.54
C MET A 199 10.13 -18.64 6.82
N PRO A 200 11.32 -18.71 7.46
CA PRO A 200 12.55 -19.15 6.79
C PRO A 200 12.55 -20.62 6.34
N GLY A 201 11.63 -21.44 6.84
CA GLY A 201 11.49 -22.83 6.44
C GLY A 201 10.39 -23.09 5.39
N GLU A 202 9.72 -22.05 4.90
CA GLU A 202 8.65 -22.19 3.92
C GLU A 202 9.22 -22.25 2.50
N ASP A 203 8.76 -23.21 1.71
CA ASP A 203 9.12 -23.30 0.30
C ASP A 203 8.51 -22.12 -0.49
N PRO A 204 9.34 -21.21 -1.03
CA PRO A 204 8.86 -20.04 -1.76
C PRO A 204 8.07 -20.38 -3.02
N ASP A 205 8.28 -21.58 -3.61
CA ASP A 205 7.59 -21.98 -4.83
C ASP A 205 6.12 -22.37 -4.59
N THR A 206 5.74 -22.58 -3.33
CA THR A 206 4.34 -22.79 -2.94
C THR A 206 3.54 -21.49 -2.83
N LEU A 207 4.21 -20.34 -2.92
CA LEU A 207 3.60 -19.03 -2.75
C LEU A 207 3.37 -18.32 -4.08
N PRO A 208 2.27 -17.57 -4.22
CA PRO A 208 2.07 -16.70 -5.38
C PRO A 208 3.19 -15.66 -5.48
N THR A 209 3.55 -15.30 -6.70
CA THR A 209 4.53 -14.24 -6.94
C THR A 209 3.96 -12.86 -6.58
N PRO A 210 4.82 -11.87 -6.29
CA PRO A 210 4.35 -10.50 -6.10
C PRO A 210 3.57 -9.94 -7.31
N SER A 211 3.92 -10.38 -8.52
CA SER A 211 3.22 -10.01 -9.76
C SER A 211 1.79 -10.54 -9.79
N ASP A 212 1.58 -11.81 -9.41
CA ASP A 212 0.25 -12.44 -9.37
C ASP A 212 -0.65 -11.76 -8.33
N VAL A 213 -0.06 -11.43 -7.17
CA VAL A 213 -0.77 -10.72 -6.10
C VAL A 213 -1.13 -9.31 -6.55
N ALA A 214 -0.20 -8.59 -7.18
CA ALA A 214 -0.45 -7.24 -7.71
C ALA A 214 -1.58 -7.26 -8.76
N ALA A 215 -1.60 -8.24 -9.67
CA ALA A 215 -2.65 -8.37 -10.68
C ALA A 215 -4.06 -8.54 -10.09
N ARG A 216 -4.17 -9.20 -8.93
CA ARG A 216 -5.46 -9.32 -8.21
C ARG A 216 -5.84 -8.05 -7.45
N ILE A 217 -4.87 -7.23 -7.07
CA ILE A 217 -5.10 -5.95 -6.37
C ILE A 217 -5.45 -4.84 -7.37
N LEU A 218 -4.86 -4.86 -8.56
CA LEU A 218 -4.99 -3.82 -9.58
C LEU A 218 -6.44 -3.36 -9.85
N PRO A 219 -7.45 -4.22 -9.92
CA PRO A 219 -8.84 -3.80 -10.14
C PRO A 219 -9.40 -2.86 -9.07
N LEU A 220 -8.83 -2.86 -7.85
CA LEU A 220 -9.22 -1.94 -6.78
C LEU A 220 -8.85 -0.49 -7.10
N ALA A 221 -7.90 -0.27 -8.02
CA ALA A 221 -7.50 1.04 -8.49
C ALA A 221 -8.41 1.61 -9.60
N TYR A 222 -9.23 0.77 -10.22
CA TYR A 222 -10.06 1.20 -11.35
C TYR A 222 -11.24 2.09 -10.91
N PRO A 223 -11.64 3.06 -11.73
CA PRO A 223 -12.85 3.86 -11.48
C PRO A 223 -14.12 3.02 -11.30
N SER A 224 -14.16 1.82 -11.88
CA SER A 224 -15.26 0.87 -11.76
C SER A 224 -15.36 0.18 -10.40
N CYS A 225 -14.31 0.25 -9.54
CA CYS A 225 -14.37 -0.29 -8.19
C CYS A 225 -15.25 0.61 -7.31
N THR A 226 -16.40 0.12 -6.86
CA THR A 226 -17.37 0.86 -6.04
C THR A 226 -17.29 0.54 -4.56
N GLU A 227 -16.62 -0.53 -4.18
CA GLU A 227 -16.46 -0.95 -2.78
C GLU A 227 -15.64 0.06 -1.97
N THR A 228 -16.04 0.27 -0.72
CA THR A 228 -15.32 1.12 0.24
C THR A 228 -15.45 0.58 1.67
N GLY A 229 -14.43 0.77 2.50
CA GLY A 229 -14.40 0.34 3.90
C GLY A 229 -14.28 -1.17 4.09
N ARG A 230 -13.90 -1.91 3.04
CA ARG A 230 -13.82 -3.37 3.05
C ARG A 230 -12.38 -3.90 3.01
N LEU A 231 -12.21 -5.13 3.46
CA LEU A 231 -10.98 -5.89 3.32
C LEU A 231 -11.07 -6.80 2.09
N PHE A 232 -10.26 -6.55 1.09
CA PHE A 232 -10.09 -7.48 -0.04
C PHE A 232 -9.10 -8.57 0.34
N ASP A 233 -9.55 -9.82 0.38
CA ASP A 233 -8.69 -10.98 0.58
C ASP A 233 -8.24 -11.53 -0.76
N VAL A 234 -6.93 -11.39 -1.05
CA VAL A 234 -6.35 -11.79 -2.34
C VAL A 234 -6.43 -13.29 -2.57
N ARG A 235 -6.32 -14.12 -1.52
CA ARG A 235 -6.40 -15.58 -1.66
C ARG A 235 -7.80 -16.03 -2.05
N GLN A 236 -8.82 -15.40 -1.44
CA GLN A 236 -10.22 -15.71 -1.72
C GLN A 236 -10.75 -14.91 -2.94
N ASN A 237 -9.99 -13.94 -3.42
CA ASN A 237 -10.34 -13.03 -4.51
C ASN A 237 -11.72 -12.37 -4.30
N ARG A 238 -11.99 -11.91 -3.06
CA ARG A 238 -13.26 -11.28 -2.69
C ARG A 238 -13.13 -10.25 -1.58
N PHE A 239 -14.07 -9.33 -1.52
CA PHE A 239 -14.23 -8.43 -0.41
C PHE A 239 -14.85 -9.12 0.81
N MET A 240 -14.28 -8.85 1.98
CA MET A 240 -14.76 -9.29 3.28
C MET A 240 -15.39 -8.12 4.02
N THR A 241 -16.44 -8.39 4.79
CA THR A 241 -17.08 -7.39 5.65
C THR A 241 -16.53 -7.54 7.07
N TYR A 242 -16.24 -6.41 7.71
CA TYR A 242 -15.94 -6.40 9.13
C TYR A 242 -17.22 -6.59 9.94
N HIS A 243 -17.19 -7.52 10.88
CA HIS A 243 -18.29 -7.69 11.84
C HIS A 243 -17.98 -6.92 13.13
N MET A 244 -18.98 -6.24 13.65
CA MET A 244 -18.91 -5.70 15.00
C MET A 244 -19.07 -6.88 15.99
N PRO A 245 -18.38 -6.87 17.14
CA PRO A 245 -18.71 -7.79 18.22
C PRO A 245 -20.17 -7.63 18.63
N ASP A 246 -20.84 -8.74 18.91
CA ASP A 246 -22.18 -8.74 19.45
C ASP A 246 -22.22 -8.17 20.86
#